data_44954aa69cff58d24740fd2bd5c5fd92
#
_entry.id   44954aa69cff58d24740fd2bd5c5fd92
#
_cell.length_a   1.000
_cell.length_b   1.000
_cell.length_c   1.000
_cell.angle_alpha   90.00
_cell.angle_beta   90.00
_cell.angle_gamma   90.00
#
_symmetry.space_group_name_H-M   'P 1'
#
loop_
_entity.id
_entity.type
_entity.pdbx_description
1 polymer ?
#
loop_
_entity_poly.entity_id
_entity_poly.type
_entity_poly.pdbx_seq_one_letter_code
_entity_poly.pdbx_strand_id
1 'polypeptide(L)'
;KPKQPELPAEEKQRIAQKADELRAQLMRGELEDVEIEVEVEDAPKDVEINGASVNIGSMMGDMMPKKTKMRRMKVADARRLLVAEEEDKLIDMDAVTEEALRRAEQDGIIFIDEIDKVAGRSTNGPDVSREGVQRDILPIVEGSTVNTKYGVVKTDYMLFIAAGAFHVAKVTDLIPELQGRFPVRVNLKP
;
A
#
# COMPACT_ATOMS: atom_id res chain seq x y z
N LYS A 1 36.91 -14.22 15.95
CA LYS A 1 37.11 -13.71 14.57
C LYS A 1 38.59 -13.35 14.48
N PRO A 2 39.35 -13.80 13.45
CA PRO A 2 40.74 -13.40 13.28
C PRO A 2 40.81 -11.89 13.04
N LYS A 3 41.69 -11.19 13.77
CA LYS A 3 42.01 -9.78 13.54
C LYS A 3 42.60 -9.67 12.14
N GLN A 4 41.95 -8.90 11.26
CA GLN A 4 42.57 -8.51 9.98
C GLN A 4 43.86 -7.75 10.27
N PRO A 5 44.96 -8.01 9.53
CA PRO A 5 46.22 -7.28 9.72
C PRO A 5 45.97 -5.78 9.51
N GLU A 6 46.40 -4.97 10.48
CA GLU A 6 46.32 -3.51 10.36
C GLU A 6 47.24 -3.03 9.23
N LEU A 7 46.64 -2.32 8.27
CA LEU A 7 47.36 -1.70 7.17
C LEU A 7 48.41 -0.67 7.71
N PRO A 8 49.58 -0.56 7.10
CA PRO A 8 50.57 0.46 7.42
C PRO A 8 50.00 1.87 7.38
N ALA A 9 50.47 2.78 8.25
CA ALA A 9 49.93 4.14 8.35
C ALA A 9 50.00 4.92 7.02
N GLU A 10 51.08 4.74 6.25
CA GLU A 10 51.24 5.35 4.93
C GLU A 10 50.20 4.87 3.90
N GLU A 11 49.85 3.60 3.94
CA GLU A 11 48.87 3.01 3.05
C GLU A 11 47.46 3.48 3.41
N LYS A 12 47.13 3.62 4.69
CA LYS A 12 45.86 4.24 5.15
C LYS A 12 45.73 5.67 4.68
N GLN A 13 46.80 6.48 4.71
CA GLN A 13 46.80 7.86 4.24
C GLN A 13 46.58 7.93 2.72
N ARG A 14 47.25 7.08 1.94
CA ARG A 14 47.06 7.02 0.49
C ARG A 14 45.63 6.65 0.09
N ILE A 15 45.03 5.69 0.79
CA ILE A 15 43.62 5.28 0.58
C ILE A 15 42.67 6.45 0.90
N ALA A 16 42.90 7.15 2.02
CA ALA A 16 42.09 8.29 2.42
C ALA A 16 42.16 9.44 1.39
N GLN A 17 43.38 9.81 0.93
CA GLN A 17 43.54 10.83 -0.11
C GLN A 17 42.83 10.47 -1.41
N LYS A 18 42.97 9.20 -1.86
CA LYS A 18 42.30 8.73 -3.06
C LYS A 18 40.75 8.72 -2.91
N ALA A 19 40.24 8.39 -1.72
CA ALA A 19 38.82 8.43 -1.43
C ALA A 19 38.29 9.88 -1.47
N ASP A 20 39.03 10.84 -0.95
CA ASP A 20 38.62 12.25 -0.97
C ASP A 20 38.65 12.82 -2.40
N GLU A 21 39.62 12.45 -3.21
CA GLU A 21 39.68 12.79 -4.63
C GLU A 21 38.49 12.25 -5.40
N LEU A 22 38.17 10.95 -5.23
CA LEU A 22 37.01 10.32 -5.85
C LEU A 22 35.68 10.94 -5.40
N ARG A 23 35.56 11.31 -4.13
CA ARG A 23 34.39 12.05 -3.63
C ARG A 23 34.25 13.39 -4.32
N ALA A 24 35.34 14.13 -4.48
CA ALA A 24 35.32 15.42 -5.18
C ALA A 24 34.93 15.26 -6.66
N GLN A 25 35.42 14.24 -7.35
CA GLN A 25 35.04 13.93 -8.73
C GLN A 25 33.54 13.52 -8.83
N LEU A 26 33.07 12.71 -7.89
CA LEU A 26 31.67 12.30 -7.79
C LEU A 26 30.73 13.50 -7.59
N MET A 27 31.12 14.46 -6.74
CA MET A 27 30.36 15.68 -6.47
C MET A 27 30.33 16.61 -7.69
N ARG A 28 31.39 16.62 -8.52
CA ARG A 28 31.42 17.38 -9.77
C ARG A 28 30.71 16.69 -10.94
N GLY A 29 30.23 15.45 -10.75
CA GLY A 29 29.56 14.67 -11.80
C GLY A 29 30.51 14.09 -12.86
N GLU A 30 31.81 14.05 -12.59
CA GLU A 30 32.82 13.56 -13.53
C GLU A 30 32.81 12.02 -13.68
N LEU A 31 32.16 11.32 -12.77
CA LEU A 31 32.12 9.85 -12.72
C LEU A 31 30.80 9.25 -13.19
N GLU A 32 29.84 10.01 -13.67
CA GLU A 32 28.47 9.56 -13.96
C GLU A 32 28.40 8.40 -14.96
N ASP A 33 29.33 8.35 -15.93
CA ASP A 33 29.40 7.29 -16.95
C ASP A 33 30.29 6.09 -16.56
N VAL A 34 30.94 6.13 -15.42
CA VAL A 34 31.79 5.05 -14.94
C VAL A 34 30.93 3.88 -14.48
N GLU A 35 31.29 2.66 -14.93
CA GLU A 35 30.62 1.44 -14.46
C GLU A 35 31.20 0.98 -13.13
N ILE A 36 30.34 0.70 -12.17
CA ILE A 36 30.66 0.19 -10.85
C ILE A 36 29.81 -1.03 -10.54
N GLU A 37 30.26 -1.84 -9.59
CA GLU A 37 29.47 -2.91 -9.00
C GLU A 37 28.87 -2.41 -7.70
N VAL A 38 27.53 -2.47 -7.61
CA VAL A 38 26.76 -2.03 -6.46
C VAL A 38 25.97 -3.21 -5.91
N GLU A 39 25.96 -3.34 -4.60
CA GLU A 39 25.07 -4.25 -3.92
C GLU A 39 23.68 -3.63 -3.87
N VAL A 40 22.69 -4.31 -4.48
CA VAL A 40 21.31 -3.85 -4.56
C VAL A 40 20.38 -4.90 -3.96
N GLU A 41 19.29 -4.46 -3.35
CA GLU A 41 18.26 -5.37 -2.90
C GLU A 41 17.64 -6.10 -4.10
N ASP A 42 17.59 -7.43 -4.03
CA ASP A 42 16.90 -8.24 -5.05
C ASP A 42 15.41 -8.25 -4.72
N ALA A 43 14.68 -7.32 -5.34
CA ALA A 43 13.23 -7.27 -5.17
C ALA A 43 12.65 -8.65 -5.54
N PRO A 44 11.81 -9.24 -4.70
CA PRO A 44 11.16 -10.50 -5.00
C PRO A 44 10.38 -10.36 -6.31
N LYS A 45 10.66 -11.26 -7.25
CA LYS A 45 9.95 -11.28 -8.53
C LYS A 45 8.50 -11.64 -8.27
N ASP A 46 7.60 -10.92 -8.91
CA ASP A 46 6.20 -11.32 -8.96
C ASP A 46 6.12 -12.73 -9.56
N VAL A 47 5.51 -13.65 -8.85
CA VAL A 47 5.28 -15.01 -9.34
C VAL A 47 3.85 -15.07 -9.86
N GLU A 48 3.71 -15.37 -11.15
CA GLU A 48 2.40 -15.64 -11.73
C GLU A 48 1.89 -17.01 -11.25
N ILE A 49 0.84 -17.01 -10.45
CA ILE A 49 0.11 -18.20 -10.04
C ILE A 49 -1.29 -18.11 -10.64
N ASN A 50 -1.59 -19.03 -11.56
CA ASN A 50 -2.91 -19.12 -12.24
C ASN A 50 -3.37 -17.82 -12.94
N GLY A 51 -2.45 -17.07 -13.54
CA GLY A 51 -2.77 -15.84 -14.27
C GLY A 51 -2.96 -14.59 -13.39
N ALA A 52 -2.74 -14.71 -12.08
CA ALA A 52 -2.65 -13.58 -11.16
C ALA A 52 -1.20 -13.34 -10.76
N SER A 53 -0.71 -12.12 -10.93
CA SER A 53 0.61 -11.71 -10.43
C SER A 53 0.53 -11.54 -8.91
N VAL A 54 1.22 -12.43 -8.18
CA VAL A 54 1.27 -12.39 -6.72
C VAL A 54 2.68 -11.97 -6.30
N ASN A 55 2.77 -10.84 -5.63
CA ASN A 55 4.02 -10.38 -5.02
C ASN A 55 4.23 -11.12 -3.69
N ILE A 56 5.06 -12.18 -3.73
CA ILE A 56 5.36 -13.00 -2.54
C ILE A 56 6.08 -12.18 -1.47
N GLY A 57 6.86 -11.17 -1.85
CA GLY A 57 7.55 -10.29 -0.92
C GLY A 57 6.60 -9.48 -0.03
N SER A 58 5.49 -9.01 -0.61
CA SER A 58 4.46 -8.28 0.15
C SER A 58 3.62 -9.17 1.06
N MET A 59 3.52 -10.48 0.75
CA MET A 59 2.77 -11.43 1.58
C MET A 59 3.58 -11.96 2.78
N MET A 60 4.91 -12.08 2.63
CA MET A 60 5.77 -12.64 3.69
C MET A 60 6.40 -11.55 4.58
N GLY A 61 6.21 -10.28 4.26
CA GLY A 61 6.67 -9.15 5.07
C GLY A 61 8.18 -9.18 5.36
N ASP A 62 8.59 -8.45 6.38
CA ASP A 62 9.99 -8.33 6.84
C ASP A 62 10.58 -9.61 7.47
N MET A 63 9.88 -10.74 7.44
CA MET A 63 10.37 -12.00 8.04
C MET A 63 11.44 -12.72 7.21
N MET A 64 11.63 -12.36 5.93
CA MET A 64 12.72 -12.92 5.12
C MET A 64 13.88 -11.94 5.05
N PRO A 65 15.13 -12.41 5.29
CA PRO A 65 16.30 -11.56 5.07
C PRO A 65 16.31 -11.11 3.61
N LYS A 66 16.33 -9.80 3.39
CA LYS A 66 16.43 -9.20 2.06
C LYS A 66 17.68 -9.77 1.37
N LYS A 67 17.46 -10.44 0.24
CA LYS A 67 18.56 -10.96 -0.56
C LYS A 67 19.16 -9.79 -1.34
N THR A 68 20.47 -9.60 -1.20
CA THR A 68 21.22 -8.64 -1.99
C THR A 68 21.95 -9.34 -3.12
N LYS A 69 22.15 -8.65 -4.23
CA LYS A 69 22.96 -9.11 -5.35
C LYS A 69 23.85 -7.98 -5.86
N MET A 70 25.04 -8.36 -6.30
CA MET A 70 25.92 -7.42 -7.01
C MET A 70 25.40 -7.18 -8.41
N ARG A 71 25.22 -5.92 -8.78
CA ARG A 71 24.78 -5.50 -10.12
C ARG A 71 25.76 -4.47 -10.66
N ARG A 72 26.18 -4.68 -11.91
CA ARG A 72 27.04 -3.74 -12.62
C ARG A 72 26.19 -2.69 -13.31
N MET A 73 26.45 -1.42 -13.05
CA MET A 73 25.71 -0.29 -13.61
C MET A 73 26.55 0.99 -13.57
N LYS A 74 26.11 2.02 -14.31
CA LYS A 74 26.74 3.34 -14.27
C LYS A 74 26.49 4.02 -12.94
N VAL A 75 27.43 4.90 -12.53
CA VAL A 75 27.31 5.72 -11.31
C VAL A 75 26.00 6.54 -11.30
N ALA A 76 25.60 7.11 -12.44
CA ALA A 76 24.34 7.85 -12.54
C ALA A 76 23.13 7.01 -12.16
N ASP A 77 23.07 5.75 -12.61
CA ASP A 77 21.96 4.84 -12.30
C ASP A 77 22.05 4.33 -10.86
N ALA A 78 23.27 4.01 -10.39
CA ALA A 78 23.52 3.61 -9.01
C ALA A 78 23.11 4.71 -8.02
N ARG A 79 23.41 5.97 -8.32
CA ARG A 79 23.01 7.12 -7.49
C ARG A 79 21.50 7.20 -7.32
N ARG A 80 20.74 7.09 -8.43
CA ARG A 80 19.27 7.13 -8.38
C ARG A 80 18.70 6.00 -7.52
N LEU A 81 19.24 4.80 -7.69
CA LEU A 81 18.81 3.63 -6.95
C LEU A 81 19.12 3.74 -5.45
N LEU A 82 20.34 4.13 -5.10
CA LEU A 82 20.76 4.28 -3.70
C LEU A 82 20.04 5.44 -3.00
N VAL A 83 19.73 6.54 -3.72
CA VAL A 83 18.92 7.63 -3.17
C VAL A 83 17.52 7.13 -2.84
N ALA A 84 16.88 6.39 -3.75
CA ALA A 84 15.55 5.84 -3.49
C ALA A 84 15.56 4.85 -2.30
N GLU A 85 16.59 3.98 -2.20
CA GLU A 85 16.74 3.08 -1.04
C GLU A 85 16.93 3.83 0.29
N GLU A 86 17.67 4.95 0.28
CA GLU A 86 17.85 5.76 1.49
C GLU A 86 16.60 6.60 1.82
N GLU A 87 15.87 7.10 0.81
CA GLU A 87 14.57 7.75 1.01
C GLU A 87 13.57 6.82 1.67
N ASP A 88 13.48 5.56 1.21
CA ASP A 88 12.60 4.56 1.80
C ASP A 88 12.96 4.27 3.28
N LYS A 89 14.24 4.28 3.63
CA LYS A 89 14.69 4.10 5.03
C LYS A 89 14.36 5.27 5.95
N LEU A 90 14.17 6.47 5.38
CA LEU A 90 13.79 7.67 6.14
C LEU A 90 12.28 7.73 6.44
N ILE A 91 11.48 6.92 5.76
CA ILE A 91 10.04 6.85 5.98
C ILE A 91 9.75 5.94 7.17
N ASP A 92 9.20 6.50 8.23
CA ASP A 92 8.64 5.72 9.34
C ASP A 92 7.29 5.14 8.91
N MET A 93 7.32 3.91 8.41
CA MET A 93 6.12 3.21 7.92
C MET A 93 5.11 2.92 9.02
N ASP A 94 5.53 2.80 10.26
CA ASP A 94 4.63 2.61 11.40
C ASP A 94 3.85 3.90 11.66
N ALA A 95 4.53 5.04 11.69
CA ALA A 95 3.90 6.35 11.82
C ALA A 95 2.96 6.67 10.62
N VAL A 96 3.36 6.32 9.40
CA VAL A 96 2.51 6.47 8.21
C VAL A 96 1.25 5.62 8.33
N THR A 97 1.40 4.37 8.77
CA THR A 97 0.26 3.44 8.93
C THR A 97 -0.70 3.92 10.01
N GLU A 98 -0.19 4.34 11.16
CA GLU A 98 -1.00 4.88 12.25
C GLU A 98 -1.80 6.11 11.81
N GLU A 99 -1.14 7.05 11.14
CA GLU A 99 -1.81 8.27 10.64
C GLU A 99 -2.83 7.94 9.52
N ALA A 100 -2.53 6.97 8.65
CA ALA A 100 -3.46 6.53 7.62
C ALA A 100 -4.73 5.89 8.23
N LEU A 101 -4.58 5.03 9.23
CA LEU A 101 -5.70 4.44 9.96
C LEU A 101 -6.53 5.52 10.65
N ARG A 102 -5.88 6.45 11.35
CA ARG A 102 -6.55 7.58 12.01
C ARG A 102 -7.36 8.42 11.02
N ARG A 103 -6.78 8.76 9.85
CA ARG A 103 -7.51 9.51 8.81
C ARG A 103 -8.66 8.72 8.22
N ALA A 104 -8.46 7.43 7.97
CA ALA A 104 -9.53 6.57 7.48
C ALA A 104 -10.72 6.53 8.44
N GLU A 105 -10.47 6.43 9.76
CA GLU A 105 -11.52 6.42 10.77
C GLU A 105 -12.24 7.77 10.92
N GLN A 106 -11.52 8.90 10.85
CA GLN A 106 -12.06 10.23 11.15
C GLN A 106 -12.58 10.98 9.94
N ASP A 107 -11.94 10.80 8.79
CA ASP A 107 -12.17 11.58 7.57
C ASP A 107 -12.56 10.67 6.37
N GLY A 108 -12.72 9.36 6.61
CA GLY A 108 -12.99 8.38 5.56
C GLY A 108 -14.35 8.57 4.91
N ILE A 109 -14.40 8.42 3.58
CA ILE A 109 -15.64 8.41 2.79
C ILE A 109 -15.73 7.06 2.07
N ILE A 110 -16.85 6.36 2.25
CA ILE A 110 -17.12 5.08 1.61
C ILE A 110 -18.27 5.24 0.64
N PHE A 111 -18.00 4.92 -0.63
CA PHE A 111 -19.03 4.85 -1.67
C PHE A 111 -19.50 3.41 -1.84
N ILE A 112 -20.83 3.23 -1.76
CA ILE A 112 -21.51 1.97 -2.06
C ILE A 112 -22.28 2.19 -3.37
N ASP A 113 -21.72 1.69 -4.46
CA ASP A 113 -22.37 1.80 -5.76
C ASP A 113 -23.39 0.67 -5.99
N GLU A 114 -24.33 0.88 -6.89
CA GLU A 114 -25.37 -0.09 -7.27
C GLU A 114 -26.18 -0.65 -6.09
N ILE A 115 -26.47 0.14 -5.06
CA ILE A 115 -27.26 -0.31 -3.89
C ILE A 115 -28.67 -0.80 -4.30
N ASP A 116 -29.19 -0.36 -5.45
CA ASP A 116 -30.46 -0.84 -6.01
C ASP A 116 -30.43 -2.32 -6.40
N LYS A 117 -29.25 -2.92 -6.65
CA LYS A 117 -29.12 -4.35 -6.98
C LYS A 117 -29.42 -5.27 -5.80
N VAL A 118 -29.21 -4.78 -4.59
CA VAL A 118 -29.53 -5.50 -3.36
C VAL A 118 -30.91 -5.13 -2.79
N ALA A 119 -31.61 -4.17 -3.41
CA ALA A 119 -32.99 -3.83 -3.05
C ALA A 119 -33.98 -4.87 -3.58
N GLY A 120 -35.07 -5.06 -2.86
CA GLY A 120 -36.15 -5.97 -3.25
C GLY A 120 -36.00 -7.40 -2.77
N ARG A 121 -37.07 -8.17 -2.87
CA ARG A 121 -37.10 -9.59 -2.48
C ARG A 121 -36.72 -10.46 -3.67
N SER A 122 -35.82 -11.43 -3.44
CA SER A 122 -35.55 -12.48 -4.43
C SER A 122 -36.79 -13.37 -4.58
N THR A 123 -37.28 -13.49 -5.81
CA THR A 123 -38.52 -14.25 -6.08
C THR A 123 -38.26 -15.67 -6.57
N ASN A 124 -37.02 -16.03 -6.97
CA ASN A 124 -36.72 -17.37 -7.50
C ASN A 124 -35.22 -17.76 -7.34
N GLY A 125 -34.98 -18.84 -6.61
CA GLY A 125 -33.70 -19.59 -6.64
C GLY A 125 -32.90 -19.63 -5.32
N PRO A 126 -31.88 -20.50 -5.22
CA PRO A 126 -30.99 -20.63 -4.05
C PRO A 126 -29.94 -19.52 -3.95
N ASP A 127 -30.20 -18.36 -4.55
CA ASP A 127 -29.30 -17.21 -4.50
C ASP A 127 -29.22 -16.62 -3.09
N VAL A 128 -28.03 -16.09 -2.77
CA VAL A 128 -27.78 -15.27 -1.59
C VAL A 128 -28.91 -14.24 -1.49
N SER A 129 -29.69 -14.31 -0.42
CA SER A 129 -30.82 -13.41 -0.22
C SER A 129 -30.34 -11.97 -0.30
N ARG A 130 -30.93 -11.17 -1.19
CA ARG A 130 -30.62 -9.73 -1.30
C ARG A 130 -30.77 -9.03 0.04
N GLU A 131 -31.73 -9.44 0.84
CA GLU A 131 -31.92 -8.99 2.22
C GLU A 131 -30.75 -9.40 3.11
N GLY A 132 -30.15 -10.60 2.90
CA GLY A 132 -28.95 -11.03 3.60
C GLY A 132 -27.77 -10.08 3.37
N VAL A 133 -27.51 -9.70 2.12
CA VAL A 133 -26.44 -8.73 1.79
C VAL A 133 -26.66 -7.38 2.48
N GLN A 134 -27.92 -6.90 2.51
CA GLN A 134 -28.24 -5.66 3.22
C GLN A 134 -27.98 -5.76 4.73
N ARG A 135 -28.28 -6.92 5.33
CA ARG A 135 -28.00 -7.19 6.75
C ARG A 135 -26.51 -7.31 7.05
N ASP A 136 -25.70 -7.79 6.08
CA ASP A 136 -24.25 -7.87 6.20
C ASP A 136 -23.57 -6.50 6.11
N ILE A 137 -24.12 -5.57 5.32
CA ILE A 137 -23.63 -4.20 5.20
C ILE A 137 -24.00 -3.36 6.44
N LEU A 138 -25.15 -3.63 7.05
CA LEU A 138 -25.73 -2.82 8.11
C LEU A 138 -24.76 -2.58 9.29
N PRO A 139 -24.07 -3.58 9.87
CA PRO A 139 -23.13 -3.35 10.96
C PRO A 139 -22.00 -2.38 10.59
N ILE A 140 -21.55 -2.41 9.33
CA ILE A 140 -20.47 -1.54 8.85
C ILE A 140 -20.96 -0.08 8.81
N VAL A 141 -22.20 0.14 8.33
CA VAL A 141 -22.80 1.48 8.26
C VAL A 141 -23.21 1.99 9.64
N GLU A 142 -23.53 1.10 10.56
CA GLU A 142 -23.91 1.44 11.94
C GLU A 142 -22.72 1.78 12.83
N GLY A 143 -21.53 1.40 12.44
CA GLY A 143 -20.31 1.51 13.22
C GLY A 143 -19.87 0.14 13.72
N SER A 144 -18.77 -0.34 13.20
CA SER A 144 -18.15 -1.60 13.59
C SER A 144 -16.64 -1.53 13.52
N THR A 145 -16.03 -2.54 14.10
CA THR A 145 -14.58 -2.72 14.07
C THR A 145 -14.21 -3.72 12.99
N VAL A 146 -13.44 -3.29 11.99
CA VAL A 146 -13.02 -4.08 10.85
C VAL A 146 -11.52 -4.35 10.93
N ASN A 147 -11.13 -5.63 10.83
CA ASN A 147 -9.72 -6.01 10.75
C ASN A 147 -9.20 -5.83 9.31
N THR A 148 -8.14 -5.07 9.16
CA THR A 148 -7.45 -4.89 7.88
C THR A 148 -6.01 -5.43 7.97
N LYS A 149 -5.34 -5.53 6.84
CA LYS A 149 -3.92 -5.91 6.80
C LYS A 149 -2.99 -4.88 7.47
N TYR A 150 -3.46 -3.67 7.70
CA TYR A 150 -2.72 -2.58 8.33
C TYR A 150 -3.08 -2.38 9.81
N GLY A 151 -4.10 -3.06 10.29
CA GLY A 151 -4.59 -2.94 11.65
C GLY A 151 -6.10 -2.87 11.70
N VAL A 152 -6.60 -2.54 12.86
CA VAL A 152 -8.03 -2.45 13.15
C VAL A 152 -8.55 -1.07 12.78
N VAL A 153 -9.71 -1.01 12.12
CA VAL A 153 -10.37 0.25 11.69
C VAL A 153 -11.79 0.28 12.25
N LYS A 154 -12.17 1.40 12.83
CA LYS A 154 -13.54 1.68 13.29
C LYS A 154 -14.28 2.51 12.25
N THR A 155 -15.53 2.13 11.93
CA THR A 155 -16.32 2.80 10.91
C THR A 155 -17.30 3.86 11.44
N ASP A 156 -17.29 4.11 12.74
CA ASP A 156 -18.26 4.94 13.46
C ASP A 156 -18.35 6.38 12.93
N TYR A 157 -17.23 6.93 12.48
CA TYR A 157 -17.13 8.33 12.01
C TYR A 157 -16.96 8.46 10.50
N MET A 158 -16.99 7.35 9.76
CA MET A 158 -16.88 7.38 8.30
C MET A 158 -18.18 7.87 7.66
N LEU A 159 -18.06 8.65 6.59
CA LEU A 159 -19.19 9.05 5.77
C LEU A 159 -19.52 7.97 4.75
N PHE A 160 -20.77 7.47 4.78
CA PHE A 160 -21.26 6.51 3.80
C PHE A 160 -22.13 7.21 2.76
N ILE A 161 -21.85 7.01 1.49
CA ILE A 161 -22.63 7.51 0.35
C ILE A 161 -23.04 6.31 -0.49
N ALA A 162 -24.32 6.04 -0.57
CA ALA A 162 -24.86 4.98 -1.42
C ALA A 162 -25.47 5.56 -2.70
N ALA A 163 -25.15 4.96 -3.83
CA ALA A 163 -25.67 5.33 -5.14
C ALA A 163 -26.39 4.15 -5.79
N GLY A 164 -27.42 4.42 -6.58
CA GLY A 164 -28.15 3.42 -7.35
C GLY A 164 -29.10 4.06 -8.34
N ALA A 165 -29.33 3.38 -9.45
CA ALA A 165 -30.19 3.89 -10.51
C ALA A 165 -31.69 3.76 -10.18
N PHE A 166 -32.07 2.81 -9.35
CA PHE A 166 -33.47 2.53 -8.91
C PHE A 166 -34.50 2.50 -10.03
N HIS A 167 -34.13 1.97 -11.23
CA HIS A 167 -35.07 1.86 -12.36
C HIS A 167 -36.11 0.76 -12.16
N VAL A 168 -35.75 -0.34 -11.51
CA VAL A 168 -36.61 -1.50 -11.28
C VAL A 168 -37.02 -1.61 -9.81
N ALA A 169 -36.09 -1.44 -8.91
CA ALA A 169 -36.32 -1.39 -7.47
C ALA A 169 -36.57 0.06 -7.02
N LYS A 170 -37.21 0.21 -5.87
CA LYS A 170 -37.40 1.52 -5.20
C LYS A 170 -36.50 1.59 -3.97
N VAL A 171 -36.21 2.80 -3.52
CA VAL A 171 -35.48 3.00 -2.25
C VAL A 171 -36.23 2.37 -1.06
N THR A 172 -37.56 2.34 -1.14
CA THR A 172 -38.46 1.70 -0.16
C THR A 172 -38.38 0.17 -0.14
N ASP A 173 -37.70 -0.45 -1.11
CA ASP A 173 -37.51 -1.90 -1.17
C ASP A 173 -36.21 -2.32 -0.42
N LEU A 174 -35.41 -1.37 0.05
CA LEU A 174 -34.37 -1.62 1.04
C LEU A 174 -34.99 -1.92 2.41
N ILE A 175 -34.26 -2.68 3.24
CA ILE A 175 -34.75 -2.95 4.61
C ILE A 175 -34.85 -1.65 5.40
N PRO A 176 -35.86 -1.52 6.29
CA PRO A 176 -36.10 -0.28 7.04
C PRO A 176 -34.90 0.24 7.81
N GLU A 177 -34.11 -0.67 8.38
CA GLU A 177 -32.92 -0.36 9.16
C GLU A 177 -31.87 0.36 8.28
N LEU A 178 -31.63 -0.16 7.07
CA LEU A 178 -30.68 0.46 6.13
C LEU A 178 -31.19 1.81 5.63
N GLN A 179 -32.50 1.92 5.37
CA GLN A 179 -33.12 3.21 5.00
C GLN A 179 -32.93 4.28 6.08
N GLY A 180 -32.96 3.89 7.36
CA GLY A 180 -32.74 4.78 8.49
C GLY A 180 -31.32 5.32 8.59
N ARG A 181 -30.34 4.56 8.05
CA ARG A 181 -28.93 4.97 8.02
C ARG A 181 -28.58 5.87 6.85
N PHE A 182 -29.43 5.95 5.83
CA PHE A 182 -29.31 6.87 4.69
C PHE A 182 -30.48 7.88 4.66
N PRO A 183 -30.58 8.77 5.67
CA PRO A 183 -31.71 9.69 5.80
C PRO A 183 -31.70 10.79 4.73
N VAL A 184 -30.53 11.18 4.24
CA VAL A 184 -30.39 12.20 3.20
C VAL A 184 -30.50 11.54 1.83
N ARG A 185 -31.48 11.98 1.03
CA ARG A 185 -31.72 11.44 -0.31
C ARG A 185 -31.66 12.55 -1.33
N VAL A 186 -30.87 12.33 -2.37
CA VAL A 186 -30.68 13.30 -3.47
C VAL A 186 -31.00 12.61 -4.79
N ASN A 187 -31.89 13.23 -5.56
CA ASN A 187 -32.18 12.79 -6.93
C ASN A 187 -31.31 13.62 -7.89
N LEU A 188 -30.40 12.93 -8.59
CA LEU A 188 -29.59 13.54 -9.65
C LEU A 188 -30.48 13.69 -10.89
N LYS A 189 -30.50 14.89 -11.46
CA LYS A 189 -31.19 15.15 -12.75
C LYS A 189 -30.18 14.94 -13.87
N PRO A 190 -30.62 14.45 -15.05
CA PRO A 190 -29.75 14.35 -16.22
C PRO A 190 -29.27 15.72 -16.70
#